data_963197c3c4c8112f91281a1b56cc3628
#
_entry.id   963197c3c4c8112f91281a1b56cc3628
#
_cell.length_a   1.000
_cell.length_b   1.000
_cell.length_c   1.000
_cell.angle_alpha   90.00
_cell.angle_beta   90.00
_cell.angle_gamma   90.00
#
_symmetry.space_group_name_H-M   'P 1'
#
loop_
_entity.id
_entity.type
_entity.pdbx_description
1 polymer ?
#
loop_
_entity_poly.entity_id
_entity_poly.type
_entity_poly.pdbx_seq_one_letter_code
_entity_poly.pdbx_strand_id
1 'polypeptide(L)' 'MKTQEYLVTLLNKETSETIDMFYINANDINNAQQIANELTHEYDSIPYYEISVSVETA' A
#
# COMPACT_ATOMS: atom_id res chain seq x y z
N MET A 1 -7.94 -12.67 -17.87
CA MET A 1 -7.84 -11.25 -17.59
C MET A 1 -6.40 -10.89 -17.23
N LYS A 2 -5.98 -9.74 -17.71
CA LYS A 2 -4.61 -9.28 -17.38
C LYS A 2 -4.62 -8.49 -16.09
N THR A 3 -3.75 -8.86 -15.18
CA THR A 3 -3.47 -8.04 -14.02
C THR A 3 -2.42 -7.00 -14.39
N GLN A 4 -2.36 -5.95 -13.61
CA GLN A 4 -1.39 -4.87 -13.77
C GLN A 4 -0.58 -4.74 -12.50
N GLU A 5 0.68 -4.38 -12.65
CA GLU A 5 1.56 -4.16 -11.51
C GLU A 5 1.36 -2.76 -10.94
N TYR A 6 1.29 -2.66 -9.64
CA TYR A 6 1.14 -1.40 -8.92
C TYR A 6 2.22 -1.28 -7.86
N LEU A 7 2.69 -0.07 -7.66
CA LEU A 7 3.65 0.25 -6.60
C LEU A 7 2.89 0.73 -5.38
N VAL A 8 3.11 0.05 -4.26
CA VAL A 8 2.52 0.41 -2.97
C VAL A 8 3.61 1.03 -2.12
N THR A 9 3.34 2.23 -1.61
CA THR A 9 4.25 2.93 -0.70
C THR A 9 3.52 3.19 0.60
N LEU A 10 4.13 2.77 1.70
CA LEU A 10 3.61 3.00 3.04
C LEU A 10 4.44 4.09 3.71
N LEU A 11 3.77 5.15 4.14
CA LEU A 11 4.41 6.30 4.77
C LEU A 11 3.88 6.50 6.17
N ASN A 12 4.74 6.98 7.06
CA ASN A 12 4.33 7.43 8.38
C ASN A 12 3.65 8.80 8.25
N LYS A 13 2.41 8.92 8.71
CA LYS A 13 1.64 10.16 8.59
C LYS A 13 2.25 11.33 9.35
N GLU A 14 2.93 11.07 10.44
CA GLU A 14 3.52 12.13 11.26
C GLU A 14 4.83 12.66 10.69
N THR A 15 5.68 11.76 10.21
CA THR A 15 7.04 12.11 9.79
C THR A 15 7.22 12.13 8.29
N SER A 16 6.26 11.57 7.55
CA SER A 16 6.32 11.37 6.09
C SER A 16 7.47 10.46 5.66
N GLU A 17 8.02 9.69 6.59
CA GLU A 17 9.06 8.72 6.26
C GLU A 17 8.46 7.48 5.61
N THR A 18 9.17 6.94 4.62
CA THR A 18 8.78 5.69 3.98
C THR A 18 8.98 4.53 4.93
N ILE A 19 7.89 3.83 5.26
CA ILE A 19 7.93 2.65 6.11
C ILE A 19 8.30 1.43 5.26
N ASP A 20 7.66 1.30 4.10
CA ASP A 20 7.88 0.17 3.21
C ASP A 20 7.46 0.54 1.80
N MET A 21 7.96 -0.20 0.82
CA MET A 21 7.64 0.00 -0.58
C MET A 21 7.72 -1.35 -1.28
N PHE A 22 6.65 -1.73 -1.99
CA PHE A 22 6.63 -3.03 -2.66
C PHE A 22 5.65 -3.00 -3.83
N TYR A 23 5.78 -4.01 -4.72
CA TYR A 23 4.90 -4.15 -5.88
C TYR A 23 3.86 -5.22 -5.63
N ILE A 24 2.68 -4.98 -6.15
CA ILE A 24 1.58 -5.95 -6.12
C ILE A 24 0.96 -6.06 -7.52
N ASN A 25 0.28 -7.17 -7.78
CA ASN A 25 -0.50 -7.34 -9.00
C ASN A 25 -1.98 -7.26 -8.65
N ALA A 26 -2.72 -6.49 -9.43
CA ALA A 26 -4.15 -6.31 -9.20
C ALA A 26 -4.87 -6.06 -10.54
N ASN A 27 -6.18 -6.18 -10.53
CA ASN A 27 -7.00 -6.01 -11.74
C ASN A 27 -7.16 -4.54 -12.13
N ASP A 28 -7.25 -3.66 -11.14
CA ASP A 28 -7.39 -2.22 -11.33
C ASP A 28 -6.92 -1.49 -10.08
N ILE A 29 -6.97 -0.15 -10.13
CA ILE A 29 -6.48 0.66 -9.01
C ILE A 29 -7.31 0.45 -7.73
N ASN A 30 -8.60 0.22 -7.84
CA ASN A 30 -9.46 -0.02 -6.68
C ASN A 30 -9.10 -1.33 -6.00
N ASN A 31 -8.87 -2.37 -6.79
CA ASN A 31 -8.43 -3.66 -6.29
C ASN A 31 -7.06 -3.55 -5.62
N ALA A 32 -6.15 -2.79 -6.26
CA ALA A 32 -4.81 -2.57 -5.72
C ALA A 32 -4.88 -1.86 -4.36
N GLN A 33 -5.72 -0.86 -4.22
CA GLN A 33 -5.89 -0.16 -2.95
C GLN A 33 -6.45 -1.06 -1.86
N GLN A 34 -7.38 -1.92 -2.21
CA GLN A 34 -7.93 -2.89 -1.27
C GLN A 34 -6.87 -3.85 -0.76
N ILE A 35 -6.06 -4.40 -1.66
CA ILE A 35 -4.96 -5.29 -1.30
C ILE A 35 -3.97 -4.57 -0.39
N ALA A 36 -3.60 -3.34 -0.76
CA ALA A 36 -2.64 -2.55 0.00
C ALA A 36 -3.16 -2.26 1.42
N ASN A 37 -4.44 -1.95 1.56
CA ASN A 37 -5.05 -1.70 2.87
C ASN A 37 -5.02 -2.95 3.74
N GLU A 38 -5.32 -4.11 3.16
CA GLU A 38 -5.27 -5.37 3.90
C GLU A 38 -3.86 -5.68 4.40
N LEU A 39 -2.86 -5.46 3.56
CA LEU A 39 -1.46 -5.66 3.95
C LEU A 39 -1.03 -4.69 5.05
N THR A 40 -1.54 -3.45 5.00
CA THR A 40 -1.25 -2.44 6.02
C THR A 40 -1.78 -2.85 7.39
N HIS A 41 -2.94 -3.49 7.44
CA HIS A 41 -3.53 -3.95 8.69
C HIS A 41 -2.70 -5.05 9.37
N GLU A 42 -1.82 -5.70 8.64
CA GLU A 42 -0.97 -6.77 9.18
C GLU A 42 0.31 -6.25 9.85
N TYR A 43 0.56 -4.94 9.78
CA TYR A 43 1.73 -4.35 10.43
C TYR A 43 1.54 -4.30 11.94
N ASP A 44 2.47 -4.91 12.67
CA ASP A 44 2.40 -4.98 14.13
C ASP A 44 3.11 -3.82 14.82
N SER A 45 4.12 -3.25 14.17
CA SER A 45 4.98 -2.24 14.80
C SER A 45 4.38 -0.83 14.79
N ILE A 46 3.47 -0.55 13.87
CA ILE A 46 2.83 0.77 13.72
C ILE A 46 1.34 0.59 13.53
N PRO A 47 0.49 1.30 14.29
CA PRO A 47 -0.96 1.21 14.09
C PRO A 47 -1.34 1.63 12.67
N TYR A 48 -2.24 0.89 12.04
CA TYR A 48 -2.61 1.13 10.65
C TYR A 48 -3.13 2.55 10.40
N TYR A 49 -3.77 3.17 11.40
CA TYR A 49 -4.29 4.54 11.25
C TYR A 49 -3.18 5.59 11.21
N GLU A 50 -1.96 5.24 11.55
CA GLU A 50 -0.80 6.13 11.43
C GLU A 50 -0.04 5.93 10.13
N ILE A 51 -0.50 4.99 9.30
CA ILE A 51 0.15 4.68 8.03
C ILE A 51 -0.65 5.29 6.88
N SER A 52 0.03 6.03 6.02
CA SER A 52 -0.54 6.53 4.78
C SER A 52 -0.19 5.58 3.65
N VAL A 53 -1.20 5.07 2.97
CA VAL A 53 -1.03 4.11 1.88
C VAL A 53 -1.17 4.85 0.55
N SER A 54 -0.16 4.70 -0.31
CA SER A 54 -0.16 5.27 -1.65
C SER A 54 -0.02 4.15 -2.67
N VAL A 55 -0.85 4.16 -3.70
CA VAL A 55 -0.83 3.16 -4.76
C VAL A 55 -0.73 3.85 -6.10
N GLU A 56 0.27 3.47 -6.89
CA GLU A 56 0.48 4.03 -8.21
C GLU A 56 0.69 2.92 -9.23
N THR A 57 0.33 3.20 -10.48
CA THR A 57 0.64 2.29 -11.58
C THR A 57 2.16 2.22 -11.75
N ALA A 58 2.65 0.99 -11.76
CA ALA A 58 4.10 0.77 -11.91
C ALA A 58 4.55 0.98 -13.35
#